data_a31eb121dfaf03a033f27d0d9c19d2bb
#
_entry.id   a31eb121dfaf03a033f27d0d9c19d2bb
#
_cell.length_a   1.000
_cell.length_b   1.000
_cell.length_c   1.000
_cell.angle_alpha   90.00
_cell.angle_beta   90.00
_cell.angle_gamma   90.00
#
_symmetry.space_group_name_H-M   'P 1'
#
loop_
_entity.id
_entity.type
_entity.pdbx_description
1 polymer ?
#
loop_
_entity_poly.entity_id
_entity_poly.type
_entity_poly.pdbx_seq_one_letter_code
_entity_poly.pdbx_strand_id
1 'polypeptide(L)'
;MTNLLSLQNPEHILSRFFLCGISHLKTDAATRSIFHINDTEKQLILNTAKALGIRSLFILNTCNRTEIYAYVADESVLQNLFIECKKIDSELFRQKYYSKTNKEALQHLFEVAAGLNSQILGDFEILAQLKQAVAFSKQQNLIGPIMERTINFALQASKKVKTNTSISTGTTSVSFAAIDWLKKNADTKGKKIALVGLGKFGTLIGKNLKHYFKSSSIVVCNRTDYKAISFANQNEIGFS
;
A
#
# COMPACT_ATOMS: atom_id res chain seq x y z
N MET A 1 33.96 -17.49 13.67
CA MET A 1 33.79 -16.31 14.54
C MET A 1 33.59 -15.10 13.64
N THR A 2 32.37 -14.78 13.28
CA THR A 2 32.04 -13.61 12.44
C THR A 2 32.23 -12.37 13.32
N ASN A 3 33.10 -11.49 12.87
CA ASN A 3 33.61 -10.33 13.58
C ASN A 3 32.44 -9.42 14.05
N LEU A 4 32.12 -9.42 15.34
CA LEU A 4 31.08 -8.60 15.95
C LEU A 4 31.26 -7.08 15.71
N LEU A 5 32.47 -6.65 15.36
CA LEU A 5 32.82 -5.27 15.01
C LEU A 5 32.28 -4.84 13.62
N SER A 6 32.06 -5.79 12.69
CA SER A 6 31.49 -5.49 11.36
C SER A 6 30.00 -5.16 11.40
N LEU A 7 29.30 -5.57 12.45
CA LEU A 7 27.87 -5.29 12.66
C LEU A 7 27.59 -3.87 13.20
N GLN A 8 28.65 -3.12 13.56
CA GLN A 8 28.52 -1.76 14.11
C GLN A 8 28.68 -0.65 13.05
N ASN A 9 29.15 -1.01 11.83
CA ASN A 9 29.27 -0.02 10.76
C ASN A 9 27.88 0.25 10.11
N PRO A 10 27.34 1.49 10.21
CA PRO A 10 26.03 1.82 9.62
C PRO A 10 25.96 1.55 8.12
N GLU A 11 27.06 1.73 7.39
CA GLU A 11 27.12 1.44 5.95
C GLU A 11 26.99 -0.06 5.66
N HIS A 12 27.60 -0.91 6.47
CA HIS A 12 27.47 -2.37 6.31
C HIS A 12 26.04 -2.86 6.62
N ILE A 13 25.38 -2.24 7.59
CA ILE A 13 23.97 -2.55 7.90
C ILE A 13 23.08 -2.12 6.74
N LEU A 14 23.28 -0.91 6.24
CA LEU A 14 22.49 -0.36 5.14
C LEU A 14 22.71 -1.16 3.85
N SER A 15 23.94 -1.66 3.59
CA SER A 15 24.24 -2.44 2.41
C SER A 15 23.45 -3.75 2.27
N ARG A 16 22.79 -4.18 3.34
CA ARG A 16 21.93 -5.37 3.39
C ARG A 16 20.43 -5.07 3.31
N PHE A 17 20.04 -3.82 3.20
CA PHE A 17 18.64 -3.45 3.05
C PHE A 17 18.24 -3.47 1.58
N PHE A 18 17.34 -4.38 1.25
CA PHE A 18 16.85 -4.61 -0.10
C PHE A 18 15.34 -4.48 -0.15
N LEU A 19 14.86 -4.09 -1.31
CA LEU A 19 13.47 -4.23 -1.69
C LEU A 19 13.39 -4.85 -3.09
N CYS A 20 12.42 -5.72 -3.31
CA CYS A 20 11.99 -6.07 -4.65
C CYS A 20 10.47 -6.04 -4.74
N GLY A 21 9.94 -5.74 -5.91
CA GLY A 21 8.49 -5.67 -6.08
C GLY A 21 8.03 -5.15 -7.42
N ILE A 22 6.75 -4.90 -7.47
CA ILE A 22 6.02 -4.41 -8.65
C ILE A 22 5.13 -3.26 -8.21
N SER A 23 5.03 -2.22 -9.03
CA SER A 23 4.17 -1.07 -8.74
C SER A 23 3.49 -0.50 -9.99
N HIS A 24 2.50 0.35 -9.76
CA HIS A 24 1.77 1.07 -10.79
C HIS A 24 2.65 1.94 -11.69
N LEU A 25 3.88 2.26 -11.27
CA LEU A 25 4.82 3.05 -12.07
C LEU A 25 5.33 2.29 -13.31
N LYS A 26 5.34 0.94 -13.25
CA LYS A 26 5.87 0.09 -14.32
C LYS A 26 4.85 -0.88 -14.90
N THR A 27 3.67 -1.00 -14.30
CA THR A 27 2.70 -2.03 -14.68
C THR A 27 1.27 -1.51 -14.67
N ASP A 28 0.43 -2.03 -15.54
CA ASP A 28 -1.02 -1.82 -15.53
C ASP A 28 -1.72 -2.61 -14.40
N ALA A 29 -3.02 -2.39 -14.23
CA ALA A 29 -3.80 -3.01 -13.16
C ALA A 29 -3.93 -4.53 -13.33
N ALA A 30 -4.04 -5.02 -14.57
CA ALA A 30 -4.15 -6.45 -14.86
C ALA A 30 -2.87 -7.19 -14.47
N THR A 31 -1.72 -6.66 -14.87
CA THR A 31 -0.41 -7.17 -14.48
C THR A 31 -0.23 -7.16 -12.96
N ARG A 32 -0.56 -6.05 -12.28
CA ARG A 32 -0.45 -6.00 -10.81
C ARG A 32 -1.32 -7.06 -10.11
N SER A 33 -2.50 -7.36 -10.67
CA SER A 33 -3.37 -8.40 -10.12
C SER A 33 -2.72 -9.79 -10.10
N ILE A 34 -1.91 -10.12 -11.12
CA ILE A 34 -1.15 -11.38 -11.18
C ILE A 34 -0.14 -11.46 -10.02
N PHE A 35 0.49 -10.33 -9.69
CA PHE A 35 1.52 -10.26 -8.66
C PHE A 35 0.98 -9.97 -7.25
N HIS A 36 -0.33 -9.77 -7.12
CA HIS A 36 -0.96 -9.56 -5.81
C HIS A 36 -0.80 -10.79 -4.93
N ILE A 37 -0.31 -10.59 -3.70
CA ILE A 37 -0.05 -11.66 -2.74
C ILE A 37 -1.29 -11.83 -1.85
N ASN A 38 -1.95 -12.99 -1.91
CA ASN A 38 -3.06 -13.32 -1.01
C ASN A 38 -2.53 -13.76 0.37
N ASP A 39 -3.43 -13.95 1.33
CA ASP A 39 -3.03 -14.27 2.71
C ASP A 39 -2.30 -15.61 2.85
N THR A 40 -2.66 -16.62 2.04
CA THR A 40 -1.97 -17.92 2.02
C THR A 40 -0.56 -17.79 1.47
N GLU A 41 -0.38 -17.09 0.37
CA GLU A 41 0.93 -16.82 -0.23
C GLU A 41 1.80 -15.97 0.70
N LYS A 42 1.20 -14.99 1.37
CA LYS A 42 1.86 -14.14 2.35
C LYS A 42 2.42 -14.99 3.52
N GLN A 43 1.60 -15.88 4.06
CA GLN A 43 2.05 -16.77 5.13
C GLN A 43 3.16 -17.71 4.64
N LEU A 44 3.06 -18.23 3.41
CA LEU A 44 4.10 -19.06 2.81
C LEU A 44 5.43 -18.30 2.69
N ILE A 45 5.41 -17.06 2.16
CA ILE A 45 6.60 -16.22 2.05
C ILE A 45 7.25 -16.01 3.42
N LEU A 46 6.46 -15.69 4.46
CA LEU A 46 7.00 -15.45 5.79
C LEU A 46 7.58 -16.72 6.43
N ASN A 47 6.96 -17.87 6.23
CA ASN A 47 7.47 -19.15 6.72
C ASN A 47 8.77 -19.55 6.00
N THR A 48 8.81 -19.41 4.68
CA THR A 48 10.00 -19.67 3.88
C THR A 48 11.15 -18.73 4.27
N ALA A 49 10.85 -17.44 4.47
CA ALA A 49 11.84 -16.47 4.94
C ALA A 49 12.46 -16.88 6.28
N LYS A 50 11.65 -17.36 7.23
CA LYS A 50 12.15 -17.90 8.52
C LYS A 50 13.06 -19.10 8.31
N ALA A 51 12.65 -20.04 7.47
CA ALA A 51 13.44 -21.24 7.15
C ALA A 51 14.79 -20.89 6.53
N LEU A 52 14.86 -19.83 5.74
CA LEU A 52 16.09 -19.25 5.18
C LEU A 52 16.92 -18.42 6.17
N GLY A 53 16.49 -18.32 7.44
CA GLY A 53 17.18 -17.56 8.48
C GLY A 53 17.04 -16.04 8.34
N ILE A 54 16.11 -15.54 7.53
CA ILE A 54 15.81 -14.10 7.41
C ILE A 54 15.13 -13.65 8.70
N ARG A 55 15.69 -12.63 9.33
CA ARG A 55 15.21 -12.10 10.63
C ARG A 55 14.42 -10.79 10.49
N SER A 56 14.45 -10.18 9.32
CA SER A 56 13.80 -8.90 9.08
C SER A 56 13.22 -8.85 7.68
N LEU A 57 11.89 -8.98 7.58
CA LEU A 57 11.15 -8.93 6.32
C LEU A 57 9.73 -8.46 6.59
N PHE A 58 9.21 -7.57 5.73
CA PHE A 58 7.77 -7.30 5.64
C PHE A 58 7.32 -7.19 4.18
N ILE A 59 6.02 -7.41 3.96
CA ILE A 59 5.39 -7.39 2.65
C ILE A 59 4.36 -6.27 2.61
N LEU A 60 4.59 -5.25 1.79
CA LEU A 60 3.63 -4.19 1.52
C LEU A 60 2.84 -4.56 0.25
N ASN A 61 1.60 -4.98 0.43
CA ASN A 61 0.74 -5.45 -0.64
C ASN A 61 -0.55 -4.62 -0.69
N THR A 62 -0.73 -3.86 -1.76
CA THR A 62 -1.84 -2.94 -1.98
C THR A 62 -2.36 -3.06 -3.41
N CYS A 63 -3.40 -2.32 -3.82
CA CYS A 63 -3.85 -2.26 -5.22
C CYS A 63 -2.79 -1.66 -6.16
N ASN A 64 -1.86 -0.86 -5.63
CA ASN A 64 -0.90 -0.11 -6.44
C ASN A 64 0.52 -0.68 -6.39
N ARG A 65 0.82 -1.56 -5.45
CA ARG A 65 2.14 -2.19 -5.30
C ARG A 65 2.11 -3.49 -4.52
N THR A 66 3.03 -4.36 -4.87
CA THR A 66 3.41 -5.53 -4.09
C THR A 66 4.92 -5.48 -3.93
N GLU A 67 5.39 -5.20 -2.74
CA GLU A 67 6.82 -5.00 -2.42
C GLU A 67 7.22 -5.83 -1.21
N ILE A 68 8.37 -6.48 -1.29
CA ILE A 68 9.01 -7.18 -0.17
C ILE A 68 10.25 -6.39 0.23
N TYR A 69 10.32 -6.00 1.48
CA TYR A 69 11.46 -5.31 2.10
C TYR A 69 12.14 -6.24 3.08
N ALA A 70 13.43 -6.38 3.00
CA ALA A 70 14.18 -7.23 3.93
C ALA A 70 15.63 -6.78 4.14
N TYR A 71 16.20 -7.26 5.23
CA TYR A 71 17.64 -7.29 5.44
C TYR A 71 18.14 -8.69 5.07
N VAL A 72 18.81 -8.80 3.91
CA VAL A 72 19.33 -10.06 3.34
C VAL A 72 20.78 -9.87 2.87
N ALA A 73 21.44 -10.95 2.52
CA ALA A 73 22.80 -10.91 2.03
C ALA A 73 22.87 -10.46 0.56
N ASP A 74 21.87 -10.86 -0.21
CA ASP A 74 21.85 -10.67 -1.66
C ASP A 74 20.41 -10.48 -2.16
N GLU A 75 20.24 -9.74 -3.24
CA GLU A 75 18.95 -9.43 -3.87
C GLU A 75 18.23 -10.68 -4.39
N SER A 76 18.98 -11.65 -4.91
CA SER A 76 18.43 -12.88 -5.49
C SER A 76 17.61 -13.67 -4.47
N VAL A 77 17.93 -13.55 -3.18
CA VAL A 77 17.16 -14.18 -2.10
C VAL A 77 15.70 -13.69 -2.12
N LEU A 78 15.47 -12.39 -2.29
CA LEU A 78 14.11 -11.84 -2.33
C LEU A 78 13.40 -12.18 -3.64
N GLN A 79 14.12 -12.17 -4.75
CA GLN A 79 13.56 -12.53 -6.06
C GLN A 79 13.07 -13.97 -6.06
N ASN A 80 13.94 -14.91 -5.63
CA ASN A 80 13.60 -16.32 -5.56
C ASN A 80 12.44 -16.56 -4.59
N LEU A 81 12.46 -15.94 -3.42
CA LEU A 81 11.38 -16.03 -2.45
C LEU A 81 10.03 -15.59 -3.06
N PHE A 82 10.03 -14.49 -3.82
CA PHE A 82 8.82 -14.01 -4.49
C PHE A 82 8.34 -14.98 -5.56
N ILE A 83 9.24 -15.41 -6.47
CA ILE A 83 8.93 -16.28 -7.61
C ILE A 83 8.40 -17.64 -7.12
N GLU A 84 9.11 -18.28 -6.19
CA GLU A 84 8.78 -19.62 -5.70
C GLU A 84 7.48 -19.64 -4.90
N CYS A 85 7.30 -18.70 -3.97
CA CYS A 85 6.11 -18.68 -3.12
C CYS A 85 4.87 -18.23 -3.88
N LYS A 86 5.01 -17.35 -4.87
CA LYS A 86 3.92 -16.89 -5.73
C LYS A 86 3.64 -17.85 -6.89
N LYS A 87 4.57 -18.79 -7.18
CA LYS A 87 4.53 -19.70 -8.34
C LYS A 87 4.30 -18.96 -9.65
N ILE A 88 5.02 -17.88 -9.84
CA ILE A 88 4.92 -17.02 -11.01
C ILE A 88 6.01 -17.37 -12.02
N ASP A 89 5.72 -17.12 -13.29
CA ASP A 89 6.72 -17.24 -14.34
C ASP A 89 7.89 -16.30 -14.09
N SER A 90 9.11 -16.87 -14.08
CA SER A 90 10.32 -16.12 -13.74
C SER A 90 10.69 -15.07 -14.79
N GLU A 91 10.37 -15.31 -16.06
CA GLU A 91 10.64 -14.36 -17.14
C GLU A 91 9.67 -13.17 -17.05
N LEU A 92 8.38 -13.44 -16.86
CA LEU A 92 7.39 -12.38 -16.61
C LEU A 92 7.77 -11.53 -15.38
N PHE A 93 8.25 -12.17 -14.32
CA PHE A 93 8.71 -11.44 -13.13
C PHE A 93 9.89 -10.53 -13.48
N ARG A 94 10.95 -11.05 -14.14
CA ARG A 94 12.13 -10.26 -14.51
C ARG A 94 11.82 -9.06 -15.40
N GLN A 95 10.81 -9.15 -16.27
CA GLN A 95 10.41 -8.05 -17.14
C GLN A 95 9.67 -6.94 -16.40
N LYS A 96 8.98 -7.24 -15.31
CA LYS A 96 8.03 -6.32 -14.66
C LYS A 96 8.48 -5.81 -13.29
N TYR A 97 9.36 -6.56 -12.61
CA TYR A 97 9.81 -6.18 -11.28
C TYR A 97 10.78 -4.98 -11.30
N TYR A 98 10.96 -4.44 -10.14
CA TYR A 98 12.10 -3.58 -9.82
C TYR A 98 12.67 -3.97 -8.47
N SER A 99 13.93 -3.67 -8.31
CA SER A 99 14.60 -3.77 -7.02
C SER A 99 15.32 -2.47 -6.70
N LYS A 100 15.56 -2.28 -5.43
CA LYS A 100 16.39 -1.21 -4.89
C LYS A 100 17.21 -1.74 -3.74
N THR A 101 18.38 -1.18 -3.55
CA THR A 101 19.33 -1.60 -2.53
C THR A 101 19.83 -0.41 -1.74
N ASN A 102 20.28 -0.64 -0.53
CA ASN A 102 20.98 0.37 0.28
C ASN A 102 20.17 1.67 0.47
N LYS A 103 20.80 2.79 0.15
CA LYS A 103 20.19 4.13 0.25
C LYS A 103 18.96 4.29 -0.64
N GLU A 104 18.96 3.70 -1.83
CA GLU A 104 17.81 3.76 -2.74
C GLU A 104 16.59 3.04 -2.18
N ALA A 105 16.80 1.86 -1.57
CA ALA A 105 15.71 1.13 -0.90
C ALA A 105 15.16 1.90 0.30
N LEU A 106 16.04 2.52 1.07
CA LEU A 106 15.66 3.34 2.21
C LEU A 106 14.88 4.58 1.75
N GLN A 107 15.41 5.33 0.77
CA GLN A 107 14.74 6.47 0.20
C GLN A 107 13.34 6.11 -0.32
N HIS A 108 13.23 5.01 -1.07
CA HIS A 108 11.95 4.53 -1.58
C HIS A 108 10.95 4.24 -0.45
N LEU A 109 11.38 3.59 0.63
CA LEU A 109 10.53 3.35 1.79
C LEU A 109 10.02 4.66 2.42
N PHE A 110 10.87 5.68 2.53
CA PHE A 110 10.47 7.00 3.04
C PHE A 110 9.47 7.70 2.11
N GLU A 111 9.71 7.65 0.80
CA GLU A 111 8.82 8.22 -0.22
C GLU A 111 7.46 7.53 -0.21
N VAL A 112 7.44 6.20 -0.11
CA VAL A 112 6.21 5.42 0.02
C VAL A 112 5.46 5.77 1.30
N ALA A 113 6.14 5.81 2.44
CA ALA A 113 5.54 6.18 3.73
C ALA A 113 4.97 7.61 3.73
N ALA A 114 5.58 8.51 2.99
CA ALA A 114 5.12 9.89 2.83
C ALA A 114 4.03 10.08 1.74
N GLY A 115 3.67 9.01 1.02
CA GLY A 115 2.68 9.08 -0.06
C GLY A 115 3.19 9.75 -1.34
N LEU A 116 4.51 9.95 -1.46
CA LEU A 116 5.14 10.60 -2.63
C LEU A 116 5.11 9.70 -3.87
N ASN A 117 5.13 8.39 -3.66
CA ASN A 117 5.06 7.37 -4.70
C ASN A 117 3.64 6.77 -4.87
N SER A 118 2.61 7.45 -4.38
CA SER A 118 1.22 7.05 -4.57
C SER A 118 0.65 7.61 -5.88
N GLN A 119 -0.34 6.93 -6.48
CA GLN A 119 -1.05 7.46 -7.67
C GLN A 119 -1.69 8.82 -7.40
N ILE A 120 -2.16 9.01 -6.17
CA ILE A 120 -2.60 10.30 -5.68
C ILE A 120 -1.52 10.78 -4.71
N LEU A 121 -0.85 11.86 -5.09
CA LEU A 121 0.21 12.44 -4.29
C LEU A 121 -0.32 12.80 -2.89
N GLY A 122 0.39 12.33 -1.85
CA GLY A 122 -0.02 12.55 -0.47
C GLY A 122 -1.15 11.65 0.03
N ASP A 123 -1.46 10.54 -0.66
CA ASP A 123 -2.40 9.53 -0.15
C ASP A 123 -1.84 8.85 1.09
N PHE A 124 -2.40 9.18 2.25
CA PHE A 124 -1.98 8.64 3.55
C PHE A 124 -2.58 7.28 3.88
N GLU A 125 -3.43 6.70 3.04
CA GLU A 125 -3.86 5.32 3.23
C GLU A 125 -2.68 4.35 3.20
N ILE A 126 -1.66 4.66 2.39
CA ILE A 126 -0.43 3.86 2.31
C ILE A 126 0.28 3.75 3.67
N LEU A 127 0.22 4.81 4.50
CA LEU A 127 0.82 4.79 5.83
C LEU A 127 0.13 3.79 6.77
N ALA A 128 -1.20 3.70 6.70
CA ALA A 128 -1.97 2.72 7.46
C ALA A 128 -1.68 1.29 6.97
N GLN A 129 -1.59 1.11 5.65
CA GLN A 129 -1.25 -0.17 5.02
C GLN A 129 0.18 -0.62 5.39
N LEU A 130 1.15 0.31 5.40
CA LEU A 130 2.52 0.03 5.84
C LEU A 130 2.54 -0.41 7.31
N LYS A 131 1.84 0.29 8.20
CA LYS A 131 1.74 -0.09 9.62
C LYS A 131 1.13 -1.49 9.79
N GLN A 132 0.08 -1.82 9.05
CA GLN A 132 -0.55 -3.14 9.07
C GLN A 132 0.40 -4.24 8.57
N ALA A 133 1.12 -3.99 7.47
CA ALA A 133 2.10 -4.91 6.91
C ALA A 133 3.22 -5.22 7.91
N VAL A 134 3.76 -4.18 8.56
CA VAL A 134 4.78 -4.31 9.59
C VAL A 134 4.27 -5.04 10.83
N ALA A 135 3.07 -4.70 11.31
CA ALA A 135 2.46 -5.36 12.47
C ALA A 135 2.27 -6.85 12.23
N PHE A 136 1.82 -7.23 11.03
CA PHE A 136 1.67 -8.63 10.65
C PHE A 136 3.02 -9.39 10.67
N SER A 137 4.07 -8.81 10.09
CA SER A 137 5.41 -9.42 10.10
C SER A 137 6.02 -9.45 11.52
N LYS A 138 5.71 -8.45 12.35
CA LYS A 138 6.13 -8.41 13.76
C LYS A 138 5.50 -9.55 14.58
N GLN A 139 4.23 -9.86 14.37
CA GLN A 139 3.56 -11.01 14.99
C GLN A 139 4.20 -12.34 14.59
N GLN A 140 4.85 -12.37 13.43
CA GLN A 140 5.60 -13.53 12.93
C GLN A 140 7.08 -13.54 13.35
N ASN A 141 7.52 -12.62 14.23
CA ASN A 141 8.92 -12.45 14.66
C ASN A 141 9.89 -12.15 13.50
N LEU A 142 9.41 -11.45 12.45
CA LEU A 142 10.19 -11.05 11.28
C LEU A 142 10.45 -9.53 11.23
N ILE A 143 10.44 -8.86 12.38
CA ILE A 143 10.85 -7.46 12.50
C ILE A 143 11.94 -7.38 13.59
N GLY A 144 13.18 -7.43 13.15
CA GLY A 144 14.33 -7.24 14.04
C GLY A 144 14.54 -5.76 14.41
N PRO A 145 15.41 -5.47 15.41
CA PRO A 145 15.57 -4.11 15.95
C PRO A 145 15.96 -3.06 14.90
N ILE A 146 16.78 -3.43 13.93
CA ILE A 146 17.23 -2.52 12.87
C ILE A 146 16.05 -2.17 11.94
N MET A 147 15.28 -3.17 11.51
CA MET A 147 14.08 -2.95 10.70
C MET A 147 13.04 -2.09 11.44
N GLU A 148 12.83 -2.35 12.71
CA GLU A 148 11.90 -1.56 13.54
C GLU A 148 12.33 -0.09 13.60
N ARG A 149 13.62 0.18 13.80
CA ARG A 149 14.17 1.54 13.79
C ARG A 149 14.02 2.20 12.42
N THR A 150 14.31 1.49 11.33
CA THR A 150 14.14 1.97 9.96
C THR A 150 12.69 2.38 9.69
N ILE A 151 11.74 1.54 10.07
CA ILE A 151 10.31 1.82 9.91
C ILE A 151 9.90 3.04 10.74
N ASN A 152 10.35 3.14 12.00
CA ASN A 152 10.03 4.27 12.87
C ASN A 152 10.53 5.59 12.28
N PHE A 153 11.72 5.62 11.69
CA PHE A 153 12.22 6.80 10.98
C PHE A 153 11.36 7.15 9.75
N ALA A 154 10.94 6.16 8.96
CA ALA A 154 10.05 6.39 7.83
C ALA A 154 8.69 6.97 8.26
N LEU A 155 8.12 6.46 9.37
CA LEU A 155 6.88 6.99 9.94
C LEU A 155 7.04 8.43 10.45
N GLN A 156 8.17 8.75 11.09
CA GLN A 156 8.49 10.10 11.55
C GLN A 156 8.67 11.07 10.37
N ALA A 157 9.39 10.64 9.32
CA ALA A 157 9.57 11.43 8.11
C ALA A 157 8.23 11.72 7.43
N SER A 158 7.36 10.71 7.29
CA SER A 158 5.99 10.87 6.78
C SER A 158 5.20 11.92 7.57
N LYS A 159 5.28 11.88 8.91
CA LYS A 159 4.64 12.89 9.77
C LYS A 159 5.20 14.29 9.51
N LYS A 160 6.52 14.44 9.40
CA LYS A 160 7.16 15.73 9.10
C LYS A 160 6.74 16.28 7.73
N VAL A 161 6.73 15.44 6.69
CA VAL A 161 6.27 15.84 5.35
C VAL A 161 4.83 16.33 5.44
N LYS A 162 3.94 15.57 6.10
CA LYS A 162 2.54 15.95 6.27
C LYS A 162 2.36 17.29 6.99
N THR A 163 3.15 17.54 8.02
CA THR A 163 3.02 18.75 8.86
C THR A 163 3.64 19.99 8.22
N ASN A 164 4.77 19.81 7.51
CA ASN A 164 5.60 20.93 7.05
C ASN A 164 5.39 21.26 5.57
N THR A 165 4.51 20.55 4.86
CA THR A 165 4.24 20.79 3.45
C THR A 165 2.73 20.81 3.17
N SER A 166 2.34 21.40 2.05
CA SER A 166 0.95 21.41 1.58
C SER A 166 0.52 20.12 0.86
N ILE A 167 1.35 19.07 0.87
CA ILE A 167 1.06 17.82 0.15
C ILE A 167 -0.25 17.14 0.62
N SER A 168 -0.66 17.40 1.86
CA SER A 168 -1.88 16.85 2.45
C SER A 168 -3.09 17.78 2.38
N THR A 169 -2.96 18.96 1.80
CA THR A 169 -4.05 19.95 1.74
C THR A 169 -4.96 19.80 0.53
N GLY A 170 -4.60 18.94 -0.42
CA GLY A 170 -5.37 18.67 -1.64
C GLY A 170 -6.16 17.37 -1.60
N THR A 171 -6.45 16.85 -2.78
CA THR A 171 -7.11 15.54 -3.00
C THR A 171 -6.15 14.42 -2.57
N THR A 172 -6.30 13.93 -1.35
CA THR A 172 -5.35 12.99 -0.72
C THR A 172 -5.81 11.53 -0.73
N SER A 173 -6.97 11.22 -1.33
CA SER A 173 -7.47 9.85 -1.46
C SER A 173 -8.18 9.63 -2.79
N VAL A 174 -8.20 8.38 -3.27
CA VAL A 174 -8.94 7.98 -4.49
C VAL A 174 -10.42 8.36 -4.39
N SER A 175 -11.01 8.22 -3.21
CA SER A 175 -12.42 8.57 -2.98
C SER A 175 -12.68 10.07 -3.14
N PHE A 176 -11.77 10.90 -2.66
CA PHE A 176 -11.88 12.35 -2.82
C PHE A 176 -11.58 12.79 -4.25
N ALA A 177 -10.59 12.15 -4.91
CA ALA A 177 -10.29 12.39 -6.32
C ALA A 177 -11.50 12.12 -7.22
N ALA A 178 -12.24 11.04 -6.95
CA ALA A 178 -13.46 10.70 -7.69
C ALA A 178 -14.54 11.78 -7.53
N ILE A 179 -14.74 12.30 -6.31
CA ILE A 179 -15.68 13.39 -6.04
C ILE A 179 -15.25 14.68 -6.74
N ASP A 180 -13.99 15.04 -6.67
CA ASP A 180 -13.44 16.24 -7.30
C ASP A 180 -13.54 16.17 -8.83
N TRP A 181 -13.23 14.98 -9.40
CA TRP A 181 -13.41 14.73 -10.83
C TRP A 181 -14.86 14.89 -11.26
N LEU A 182 -15.80 14.27 -10.54
CA LEU A 182 -17.23 14.37 -10.82
C LEU A 182 -17.71 15.83 -10.78
N LYS A 183 -17.24 16.58 -9.77
CA LYS A 183 -17.58 18.01 -9.62
C LYS A 183 -17.08 18.87 -10.79
N LYS A 184 -15.89 18.54 -11.32
CA LYS A 184 -15.27 19.33 -12.40
C LYS A 184 -15.76 18.94 -13.80
N ASN A 185 -16.14 17.68 -14.00
CA ASN A 185 -16.38 17.12 -15.34
C ASN A 185 -17.83 16.74 -15.61
N ALA A 186 -18.72 16.79 -14.63
CA ALA A 186 -20.13 16.45 -14.82
C ALA A 186 -21.06 17.54 -14.28
N ASP A 187 -22.03 17.92 -15.11
CA ASP A 187 -23.16 18.71 -14.60
C ASP A 187 -24.11 17.79 -13.82
N THR A 188 -24.04 17.89 -12.51
CA THR A 188 -24.82 17.05 -11.57
C THR A 188 -26.06 17.76 -11.02
N LYS A 189 -26.26 19.04 -11.34
CA LYS A 189 -27.38 19.83 -10.80
C LYS A 189 -28.72 19.23 -11.22
N GLY A 190 -29.56 18.89 -10.23
CA GLY A 190 -30.86 18.26 -10.43
C GLY A 190 -30.81 16.81 -10.96
N LYS A 191 -29.63 16.20 -11.09
CA LYS A 191 -29.45 14.83 -11.57
C LYS A 191 -29.39 13.82 -10.41
N LYS A 192 -29.67 12.56 -10.74
CA LYS A 192 -29.52 11.44 -9.83
C LYS A 192 -28.10 10.88 -9.95
N ILE A 193 -27.41 10.77 -8.82
CA ILE A 193 -26.09 10.15 -8.71
C ILE A 193 -26.29 8.75 -8.12
N ALA A 194 -25.93 7.72 -8.85
CA ALA A 194 -25.95 6.34 -8.37
C ALA A 194 -24.55 5.91 -7.91
N LEU A 195 -24.44 5.51 -6.66
CA LEU A 195 -23.23 4.90 -6.09
C LEU A 195 -23.39 3.38 -6.08
N VAL A 196 -22.64 2.68 -6.93
CA VAL A 196 -22.72 1.23 -7.05
C VAL A 196 -21.55 0.59 -6.31
N GLY A 197 -21.90 -0.20 -5.27
CA GLY A 197 -20.93 -0.93 -4.44
C GLY A 197 -20.51 -0.18 -3.17
N LEU A 198 -20.66 -0.82 -2.02
CA LEU A 198 -20.27 -0.34 -0.69
C LEU A 198 -19.03 -1.08 -0.17
N GLY A 199 -18.03 -1.21 -1.03
CA GLY A 199 -16.68 -1.57 -0.59
C GLY A 199 -16.00 -0.38 0.11
N LYS A 200 -14.71 -0.52 0.40
CA LYS A 200 -13.93 0.53 1.09
C LYS A 200 -14.08 1.91 0.43
N PHE A 201 -13.86 2.00 -0.87
CA PHE A 201 -13.96 3.27 -1.61
C PHE A 201 -15.40 3.78 -1.73
N GLY A 202 -16.34 2.90 -2.09
CA GLY A 202 -17.76 3.29 -2.19
C GLY A 202 -18.31 3.84 -0.89
N THR A 203 -17.97 3.23 0.23
CA THR A 203 -18.36 3.73 1.56
C THR A 203 -17.78 5.12 1.85
N LEU A 204 -16.50 5.35 1.51
CA LEU A 204 -15.86 6.66 1.72
C LEU A 204 -16.43 7.73 0.78
N ILE A 205 -16.65 7.39 -0.49
CA ILE A 205 -17.29 8.30 -1.46
C ILE A 205 -18.70 8.65 -0.97
N GLY A 206 -19.51 7.64 -0.65
CA GLY A 206 -20.91 7.81 -0.26
C GLY A 206 -21.10 8.73 0.95
N LYS A 207 -20.26 8.60 1.98
CA LYS A 207 -20.27 9.47 3.16
C LYS A 207 -20.06 10.95 2.82
N ASN A 208 -19.37 11.24 1.72
CA ASN A 208 -19.03 12.60 1.33
C ASN A 208 -19.92 13.16 0.21
N LEU A 209 -20.59 12.31 -0.59
CA LEU A 209 -21.38 12.77 -1.75
C LEU A 209 -22.42 13.84 -1.39
N LYS A 210 -23.19 13.62 -0.32
CA LYS A 210 -24.24 14.57 0.10
C LYS A 210 -23.67 15.96 0.46
N HIS A 211 -22.45 15.98 1.00
CA HIS A 211 -21.79 17.24 1.34
C HIS A 211 -21.43 18.07 0.09
N TYR A 212 -21.00 17.40 -0.97
CA TYR A 212 -20.55 18.07 -2.20
C TYR A 212 -21.66 18.28 -3.23
N PHE A 213 -22.69 17.44 -3.25
CA PHE A 213 -23.77 17.45 -4.25
C PHE A 213 -25.15 17.64 -3.61
N LYS A 214 -25.32 18.74 -2.89
CA LYS A 214 -26.54 19.04 -2.11
C LYS A 214 -27.82 19.13 -2.96
N SER A 215 -27.71 19.53 -4.22
CA SER A 215 -28.84 19.68 -5.15
C SER A 215 -29.13 18.41 -5.96
N SER A 216 -28.34 17.36 -5.80
CA SER A 216 -28.50 16.11 -6.54
C SER A 216 -29.19 15.06 -5.67
N SER A 217 -30.02 14.22 -6.27
CA SER A 217 -30.53 13.01 -5.65
C SER A 217 -29.45 11.95 -5.64
N ILE A 218 -29.15 11.36 -4.49
CA ILE A 218 -28.11 10.33 -4.34
C ILE A 218 -28.79 9.02 -3.96
N VAL A 219 -28.50 7.94 -4.70
CA VAL A 219 -28.94 6.59 -4.39
C VAL A 219 -27.77 5.65 -4.31
N VAL A 220 -27.84 4.66 -3.43
CA VAL A 220 -26.83 3.64 -3.28
C VAL A 220 -27.39 2.28 -3.69
N CYS A 221 -26.57 1.52 -4.45
CA CYS A 221 -26.85 0.15 -4.83
C CYS A 221 -25.71 -0.73 -4.34
N ASN A 222 -26.02 -1.93 -3.83
CA ASN A 222 -25.00 -2.89 -3.41
C ASN A 222 -25.50 -4.31 -3.62
N ARG A 223 -24.62 -5.25 -3.95
CA ARG A 223 -24.98 -6.68 -4.11
C ARG A 223 -25.70 -7.26 -2.90
N THR A 224 -25.46 -6.72 -1.73
CA THR A 224 -26.08 -7.13 -0.48
C THR A 224 -27.03 -6.01 -0.03
N ASP A 225 -28.33 -6.19 -0.21
CA ASP A 225 -29.38 -5.17 0.00
C ASP A 225 -29.35 -4.55 1.38
N TYR A 226 -29.24 -5.34 2.45
CA TYR A 226 -29.23 -4.81 3.82
C TYR A 226 -28.08 -3.80 4.05
N LYS A 227 -26.94 -3.95 3.34
CA LYS A 227 -25.83 -3.00 3.43
C LYS A 227 -26.19 -1.68 2.76
N ALA A 228 -26.86 -1.73 1.61
CA ALA A 228 -27.35 -0.53 0.92
C ALA A 228 -28.38 0.22 1.78
N ILE A 229 -29.35 -0.50 2.31
CA ILE A 229 -30.42 0.07 3.19
C ILE A 229 -29.81 0.69 4.44
N SER A 230 -28.95 -0.05 5.16
CA SER A 230 -28.30 0.44 6.38
C SER A 230 -27.45 1.68 6.11
N PHE A 231 -26.65 1.66 5.03
CA PHE A 231 -25.81 2.79 4.65
C PHE A 231 -26.64 4.02 4.23
N ALA A 232 -27.70 3.79 3.46
CA ALA A 232 -28.59 4.86 2.99
C ALA A 232 -29.27 5.58 4.18
N ASN A 233 -29.79 4.81 5.14
CA ASN A 233 -30.42 5.35 6.34
C ASN A 233 -29.43 6.14 7.21
N GLN A 234 -28.20 5.62 7.40
CA GLN A 234 -27.18 6.31 8.18
C GLN A 234 -26.68 7.62 7.55
N ASN A 235 -26.75 7.74 6.22
CA ASN A 235 -26.24 8.89 5.48
C ASN A 235 -27.38 9.75 4.87
N GLU A 236 -28.65 9.42 5.15
CA GLU A 236 -29.85 10.12 4.66
C GLU A 236 -29.86 10.28 3.13
N ILE A 237 -29.58 9.20 2.42
CA ILE A 237 -29.61 9.08 0.95
C ILE A 237 -30.55 7.95 0.52
N GLY A 238 -30.93 7.91 -0.76
CA GLY A 238 -31.77 6.85 -1.30
C GLY A 238 -31.01 5.52 -1.47
N PHE A 239 -31.75 4.42 -1.62
CA PHE A 239 -31.20 3.12 -2.02
C PHE A 239 -32.01 2.50 -3.16
N SER A 240 -31.39 1.60 -3.91
CA SER A 240 -32.00 0.86 -5.01
C SER A 240 -31.38 -0.55 -5.10
#